data_6c5c3976ac442525367dd787a8952009
#
_entry.id   6c5c3976ac442525367dd787a8952009
#
_cell.length_a   1.000
_cell.length_b   1.000
_cell.length_c   1.000
_cell.angle_alpha   90.00
_cell.angle_beta   90.00
_cell.angle_gamma   90.00
#
_symmetry.space_group_name_H-M   'P 1'
#
loop_
_entity.id
_entity.type
_entity.pdbx_description
1 polymer ?
#
loop_
_entity_poly.entity_id
_entity_poly.type
_entity_poly.pdbx_seq_one_letter_code
_entity_poly.pdbx_strand_id
1 'polypeptide(L)'
;NIERPEMEKRDTILKVVDLTVDKSDGSIALDDVSFEIKTGEILGVAGVAGSGQKELCETLTGLMTAKKGAILYHKENIVGKTPAEIIKLGISMSFVPEDRLGMGLVASMGMVDNMLLKSYTEGKGPFVERKPARELAQKLVEKLAIVTPGVDTPVRLMSGGNVQKVLLGREIESSPQVLITAYPVRGLDINSSYTIYDLLNEQKKKGVAVIYIGEDLDVLLELSDRLMVLCHVKVTGVVDAKTVTKEQIGLMMTGAEAAEAMKETSGQELSADQDK
;
A
#
# COMPACT_ATOMS: atom_id res chain seq x y z
N ASN A 1 7.19 17.80 8.49
CA ASN A 1 7.64 17.38 7.14
C ASN A 1 7.95 15.90 7.17
N ILE A 2 7.44 15.17 6.18
CA ILE A 2 7.78 13.77 5.97
C ILE A 2 9.09 13.72 5.18
N GLU A 3 10.04 12.89 5.61
CA GLU A 3 11.27 12.68 4.88
C GLU A 3 10.99 11.93 3.56
N ARG A 4 11.63 12.34 2.47
CA ARG A 4 11.56 11.65 1.17
C ARG A 4 12.98 11.34 0.68
N PRO A 5 13.56 10.21 1.10
CA PRO A 5 14.89 9.82 0.67
C PRO A 5 14.94 9.55 -0.84
N GLU A 6 16.01 10.02 -1.48
CA GLU A 6 16.26 9.74 -2.90
C GLU A 6 17.07 8.46 -3.08
N MET A 7 16.74 7.70 -4.12
CA MET A 7 17.40 6.45 -4.47
C MET A 7 18.08 6.60 -5.84
N GLU A 8 19.35 6.29 -5.91
CA GLU A 8 20.17 6.49 -7.14
C GLU A 8 19.82 5.51 -8.27
N LYS A 9 19.51 4.26 -7.92
CA LYS A 9 19.24 3.21 -8.90
C LYS A 9 17.90 2.53 -8.61
N ARG A 10 17.05 2.51 -9.64
CA ARG A 10 15.71 1.94 -9.58
C ARG A 10 15.42 1.10 -10.82
N ASP A 11 15.12 -0.17 -10.62
CA ASP A 11 14.69 -1.08 -11.66
C ASP A 11 13.18 -1.35 -11.53
N THR A 12 12.46 -1.44 -12.66
CA THR A 12 11.04 -1.82 -12.64
C THR A 12 10.91 -3.24 -12.11
N ILE A 13 10.18 -3.40 -10.99
CA ILE A 13 9.96 -4.69 -10.34
C ILE A 13 8.56 -5.24 -10.65
N LEU A 14 7.56 -4.38 -10.71
CA LEU A 14 6.17 -4.73 -10.98
C LEU A 14 5.63 -3.83 -12.09
N LYS A 15 5.04 -4.44 -13.13
CA LYS A 15 4.40 -3.72 -14.22
C LYS A 15 3.01 -4.28 -14.48
N VAL A 16 2.01 -3.44 -14.37
CA VAL A 16 0.61 -3.75 -14.67
C VAL A 16 0.28 -3.22 -16.06
N VAL A 17 -0.27 -4.07 -16.91
CA VAL A 17 -0.54 -3.77 -18.33
C VAL A 17 -1.99 -4.11 -18.66
N ASP A 18 -2.74 -3.08 -19.06
CA ASP A 18 -4.12 -3.18 -19.59
C ASP A 18 -5.04 -4.04 -18.70
N LEU A 19 -4.92 -3.87 -17.38
CA LEU A 19 -5.61 -4.70 -16.39
C LEU A 19 -7.08 -4.32 -16.29
N THR A 20 -7.95 -5.27 -16.61
CA THR A 20 -9.40 -5.16 -16.41
C THR A 20 -9.89 -6.27 -15.49
N VAL A 21 -10.68 -5.89 -14.48
CA VAL A 21 -11.18 -6.79 -13.45
C VAL A 21 -12.69 -6.55 -13.27
N ASP A 22 -13.46 -7.62 -13.24
CA ASP A 22 -14.89 -7.57 -12.95
C ASP A 22 -15.16 -7.99 -11.50
N LYS A 23 -16.17 -7.39 -10.87
CA LYS A 23 -16.72 -7.83 -9.58
C LYS A 23 -17.59 -9.05 -9.76
N SER A 24 -17.93 -9.71 -8.66
CA SER A 24 -18.83 -10.88 -8.65
C SER A 24 -20.25 -10.58 -9.16
N ASP A 25 -20.70 -9.33 -9.07
CA ASP A 25 -21.99 -8.86 -9.59
C ASP A 25 -21.94 -8.49 -11.08
N GLY A 26 -20.80 -8.66 -11.74
CA GLY A 26 -20.57 -8.33 -13.15
C GLY A 26 -20.22 -6.86 -13.42
N SER A 27 -20.21 -6.00 -12.42
CA SER A 27 -19.74 -4.61 -12.57
C SER A 27 -18.22 -4.56 -12.73
N ILE A 28 -17.72 -3.51 -13.38
CA ILE A 28 -16.28 -3.33 -13.57
C ILE A 28 -15.64 -2.84 -12.27
N ALA A 29 -14.60 -3.54 -11.82
CA ALA A 29 -13.80 -3.19 -10.65
C ALA A 29 -12.60 -2.33 -11.00
N LEU A 30 -11.91 -2.66 -12.10
CA LEU A 30 -10.80 -1.92 -12.70
C LEU A 30 -10.95 -1.98 -14.22
N ASP A 31 -10.72 -0.86 -14.90
CA ASP A 31 -10.88 -0.73 -16.34
C ASP A 31 -9.60 -0.21 -16.99
N ASP A 32 -8.94 -1.09 -17.73
CA ASP A 32 -7.74 -0.79 -18.54
C ASP A 32 -6.62 -0.09 -17.74
N VAL A 33 -6.31 -0.60 -16.57
CA VAL A 33 -5.32 -0.01 -15.65
C VAL A 33 -3.91 -0.43 -16.04
N SER A 34 -3.04 0.56 -16.26
CA SER A 34 -1.63 0.36 -16.56
C SER A 34 -0.75 1.27 -15.71
N PHE A 35 0.26 0.71 -15.08
CA PHE A 35 1.29 1.43 -14.34
C PHE A 35 2.48 0.52 -14.06
N GLU A 36 3.58 1.10 -13.61
CA GLU A 36 4.74 0.36 -13.12
C GLU A 36 5.24 0.93 -11.81
N ILE A 37 5.93 0.12 -11.02
CA ILE A 37 6.64 0.54 -9.83
C ILE A 37 8.07 -0.01 -9.84
N LYS A 38 8.99 0.81 -9.32
CA LYS A 38 10.42 0.54 -9.27
C LYS A 38 10.89 0.18 -7.86
N THR A 39 11.98 -0.55 -7.77
CA THR A 39 12.66 -0.81 -6.49
C THR A 39 13.04 0.50 -5.81
N GLY A 40 12.87 0.59 -4.50
CA GLY A 40 13.16 1.81 -3.74
C GLY A 40 12.30 3.00 -4.12
N GLU A 41 11.07 2.77 -4.55
CA GLU A 41 10.08 3.78 -4.88
C GLU A 41 8.86 3.67 -3.99
N ILE A 42 8.30 4.80 -3.58
CA ILE A 42 6.95 4.89 -3.03
C ILE A 42 6.04 5.46 -4.11
N LEU A 43 5.14 4.62 -4.63
CA LEU A 43 4.06 5.03 -5.53
C LEU A 43 2.81 5.29 -4.69
N GLY A 44 2.43 6.56 -4.57
CA GLY A 44 1.17 6.94 -3.93
C GLY A 44 -0.01 6.69 -4.86
N VAL A 45 -1.14 6.28 -4.29
CA VAL A 45 -2.40 6.11 -5.02
C VAL A 45 -3.44 7.04 -4.42
N ALA A 46 -3.86 8.03 -5.21
CA ALA A 46 -4.91 8.96 -4.86
C ALA A 46 -6.21 8.59 -5.58
N GLY A 47 -7.34 8.94 -4.98
CA GLY A 47 -8.66 8.73 -5.58
C GLY A 47 -9.75 8.90 -4.54
N VAL A 48 -10.95 9.25 -5.00
CA VAL A 48 -12.15 9.27 -4.17
C VAL A 48 -12.46 7.82 -3.74
N ALA A 49 -12.98 7.64 -2.54
CA ALA A 49 -13.37 6.32 -2.03
C ALA A 49 -14.24 5.56 -3.04
N GLY A 50 -13.94 4.30 -3.26
CA GLY A 50 -14.66 3.47 -4.24
C GLY A 50 -14.19 3.58 -5.69
N SER A 51 -13.04 4.23 -5.94
CA SER A 51 -12.47 4.35 -7.30
C SER A 51 -11.68 3.11 -7.78
N GLY A 52 -11.65 2.02 -7.00
CA GLY A 52 -10.98 0.77 -7.35
C GLY A 52 -9.74 0.46 -6.49
N GLN A 53 -9.46 1.23 -5.45
CA GLN A 53 -8.26 1.06 -4.61
C GLN A 53 -8.21 -0.33 -3.95
N LYS A 54 -9.32 -0.78 -3.36
CA LYS A 54 -9.43 -2.09 -2.73
C LYS A 54 -9.22 -3.21 -3.74
N GLU A 55 -9.93 -3.12 -4.85
CA GLU A 55 -9.90 -4.12 -5.92
C GLU A 55 -8.51 -4.21 -6.58
N LEU A 56 -7.79 -3.08 -6.67
CA LEU A 56 -6.39 -3.08 -7.10
C LEU A 56 -5.51 -3.89 -6.14
N CYS A 57 -5.63 -3.66 -4.83
CA CYS A 57 -4.89 -4.42 -3.81
C CYS A 57 -5.22 -5.92 -3.88
N GLU A 58 -6.50 -6.26 -3.97
CA GLU A 58 -6.98 -7.64 -4.02
C GLU A 58 -6.51 -8.36 -5.30
N THR A 59 -6.46 -7.66 -6.43
CA THR A 59 -5.97 -8.23 -7.70
C THR A 59 -4.46 -8.44 -7.68
N LEU A 60 -3.69 -7.47 -7.18
CA LEU A 60 -2.24 -7.59 -7.07
C LEU A 60 -1.80 -8.72 -6.11
N THR A 61 -2.65 -9.08 -5.18
CA THR A 61 -2.38 -10.13 -4.17
C THR A 61 -3.07 -11.46 -4.45
N GLY A 62 -3.75 -11.59 -5.59
CA GLY A 62 -4.38 -12.84 -6.03
C GLY A 62 -5.73 -13.15 -5.41
N LEU A 63 -6.31 -12.22 -4.64
CA LEU A 63 -7.67 -12.36 -4.07
C LEU A 63 -8.76 -12.12 -5.12
N MET A 64 -8.46 -11.36 -6.18
CA MET A 64 -9.29 -11.20 -7.36
C MET A 64 -8.50 -11.60 -8.61
N THR A 65 -9.18 -12.12 -9.61
CA THR A 65 -8.57 -12.53 -10.88
C THR A 65 -8.87 -11.52 -11.98
N ALA A 66 -7.85 -11.18 -12.76
CA ALA A 66 -8.01 -10.29 -13.91
C ALA A 66 -8.80 -10.97 -15.04
N LYS A 67 -9.70 -10.21 -15.67
CA LYS A 67 -10.41 -10.60 -16.89
C LYS A 67 -9.54 -10.41 -18.13
N LYS A 68 -8.74 -9.33 -18.13
CA LYS A 68 -7.79 -8.98 -19.19
C LYS A 68 -6.54 -8.38 -18.59
N GLY A 69 -5.47 -8.36 -19.38
CA GLY A 69 -4.22 -7.72 -19.03
C GLY A 69 -3.25 -8.65 -18.33
N ALA A 70 -2.18 -8.08 -17.83
CA ALA A 70 -1.10 -8.80 -17.17
C ALA A 70 -0.56 -8.03 -15.96
N ILE A 71 -0.05 -8.78 -15.00
CA ILE A 71 0.73 -8.26 -13.88
C ILE A 71 2.10 -8.93 -13.98
N LEU A 72 3.10 -8.16 -14.41
CA LEU A 72 4.45 -8.66 -14.60
C LEU A 72 5.29 -8.35 -13.36
N TYR A 73 5.70 -9.39 -12.68
CA TYR A 73 6.63 -9.32 -11.55
C TYR A 73 7.94 -9.99 -11.95
N HIS A 74 9.05 -9.23 -11.89
CA HIS A 74 10.31 -9.67 -12.49
C HIS A 74 10.14 -10.21 -13.94
N LYS A 75 9.30 -9.55 -14.74
CA LYS A 75 8.94 -9.91 -16.13
C LYS A 75 8.10 -11.18 -16.30
N GLU A 76 7.73 -11.86 -15.21
CA GLU A 76 6.82 -13.01 -15.26
C GLU A 76 5.39 -12.57 -14.93
N ASN A 77 4.43 -13.06 -15.71
CA ASN A 77 3.01 -12.78 -15.46
C ASN A 77 2.51 -13.59 -14.27
N ILE A 78 2.04 -12.91 -13.23
CA ILE A 78 1.53 -13.51 -12.00
C ILE A 78 0.01 -13.59 -11.92
N VAL A 79 -0.71 -13.15 -12.94
CA VAL A 79 -2.17 -13.28 -13.01
C VAL A 79 -2.57 -14.75 -12.89
N GLY A 80 -3.54 -15.03 -12.02
CA GLY A 80 -4.02 -16.40 -11.77
C GLY A 80 -3.26 -17.16 -10.68
N LYS A 81 -2.17 -16.63 -10.16
CA LYS A 81 -1.50 -17.20 -8.97
C LYS A 81 -2.35 -16.98 -7.72
N THR A 82 -2.29 -17.95 -6.82
CA THR A 82 -2.97 -17.87 -5.53
C THR A 82 -2.30 -16.85 -4.59
N PRO A 83 -3.01 -16.32 -3.58
CA PRO A 83 -2.40 -15.42 -2.60
C PRO A 83 -1.16 -16.02 -1.91
N ALA A 84 -1.17 -17.32 -1.62
CA ALA A 84 -0.03 -18.00 -1.02
C ALA A 84 1.21 -18.03 -1.92
N GLU A 85 1.01 -18.22 -3.24
CA GLU A 85 2.09 -18.16 -4.23
C GLU A 85 2.64 -16.74 -4.36
N ILE A 86 1.77 -15.73 -4.37
CA ILE A 86 2.17 -14.32 -4.46
C ILE A 86 2.98 -13.87 -3.24
N ILE A 87 2.55 -14.26 -2.04
CA ILE A 87 3.31 -14.00 -0.80
C ILE A 87 4.72 -14.62 -0.88
N LYS A 88 4.84 -15.85 -1.38
CA LYS A 88 6.14 -16.53 -1.55
C LYS A 88 7.05 -15.82 -2.54
N LEU A 89 6.50 -15.11 -3.52
CA LEU A 89 7.26 -14.29 -4.47
C LEU A 89 7.84 -13.01 -3.83
N GLY A 90 7.38 -12.64 -2.63
CA GLY A 90 7.83 -11.43 -1.93
C GLY A 90 6.91 -10.23 -2.10
N ILE A 91 5.65 -10.43 -2.44
CA ILE A 91 4.61 -9.38 -2.46
C ILE A 91 3.77 -9.49 -1.21
N SER A 92 3.81 -8.47 -0.36
CA SER A 92 3.07 -8.39 0.90
C SER A 92 2.06 -7.25 0.88
N MET A 93 0.95 -7.43 1.58
CA MET A 93 -0.10 -6.42 1.70
C MET A 93 -0.49 -6.19 3.16
N SER A 94 -0.54 -4.91 3.53
CA SER A 94 -1.14 -4.42 4.76
C SER A 94 -2.34 -3.53 4.39
N PHE A 95 -3.54 -4.01 4.60
CA PHE A 95 -4.78 -3.27 4.34
C PHE A 95 -5.49 -2.99 5.67
N VAL A 96 -5.73 -1.72 5.97
CA VAL A 96 -6.46 -1.29 7.17
C VAL A 96 -7.90 -0.91 6.78
N PRO A 97 -8.88 -1.80 7.04
CA PRO A 97 -10.28 -1.50 6.76
C PRO A 97 -10.85 -0.48 7.77
N GLU A 98 -12.05 -0.01 7.53
CA GLU A 98 -12.72 0.92 8.43
C GLU A 98 -12.93 0.35 9.83
N ASP A 99 -13.21 -0.95 9.95
CA ASP A 99 -13.34 -1.69 11.21
C ASP A 99 -11.99 -2.10 11.84
N ARG A 100 -10.87 -1.79 11.18
CA ARG A 100 -9.46 -2.00 11.57
C ARG A 100 -9.01 -3.45 11.78
N LEU A 101 -9.90 -4.40 11.98
CA LEU A 101 -9.55 -5.78 12.34
C LEU A 101 -9.97 -6.82 11.30
N GLY A 102 -10.81 -6.44 10.33
CA GLY A 102 -11.46 -7.39 9.41
C GLY A 102 -10.57 -8.00 8.33
N MET A 103 -9.37 -7.46 8.05
CA MET A 103 -8.57 -7.90 6.90
C MET A 103 -7.07 -8.07 7.16
N GLY A 104 -6.67 -8.54 8.29
CA GLY A 104 -5.23 -8.72 8.48
C GLY A 104 -4.82 -9.36 9.79
N LEU A 105 -5.57 -9.11 10.85
CA LEU A 105 -5.35 -9.68 12.17
C LEU A 105 -6.63 -10.33 12.68
N VAL A 106 -6.47 -11.40 13.45
CA VAL A 106 -7.57 -12.02 14.20
C VAL A 106 -7.68 -11.33 15.55
N ALA A 107 -8.76 -10.60 15.76
CA ALA A 107 -9.00 -9.72 16.90
C ALA A 107 -8.87 -10.40 18.28
N SER A 108 -9.32 -11.65 18.38
CA SER A 108 -9.30 -12.45 19.62
C SER A 108 -7.96 -13.11 19.91
N MET A 109 -7.04 -13.09 18.96
CA MET A 109 -5.70 -13.70 19.10
C MET A 109 -4.68 -12.65 19.55
N GLY A 110 -3.65 -13.09 20.28
CA GLY A 110 -2.48 -12.26 20.60
C GLY A 110 -1.55 -12.04 19.39
N MET A 111 -0.50 -11.25 19.60
CA MET A 111 0.50 -11.00 18.55
C MET A 111 1.15 -12.30 18.08
N VAL A 112 1.52 -13.21 18.98
CA VAL A 112 2.19 -14.49 18.64
C VAL A 112 1.35 -15.30 17.67
N ASP A 113 0.06 -15.47 17.96
CA ASP A 113 -0.84 -16.24 17.09
C ASP A 113 -1.08 -15.53 15.74
N ASN A 114 -1.19 -14.22 15.75
CA ASN A 114 -1.29 -13.45 14.52
C ASN A 114 -0.02 -13.50 13.64
N MET A 115 1.18 -13.62 14.25
CA MET A 115 2.42 -13.88 13.49
C MET A 115 2.39 -15.28 12.88
N LEU A 116 1.94 -16.28 13.63
CA LEU A 116 1.84 -17.68 13.16
C LEU A 116 0.92 -17.86 11.95
N LEU A 117 -0.13 -17.05 11.80
CA LEU A 117 -1.03 -17.13 10.64
C LEU A 117 -0.32 -17.02 9.28
N LYS A 118 0.86 -16.41 9.23
CA LYS A 118 1.67 -16.32 8.00
C LYS A 118 2.82 -17.33 7.94
N SER A 119 3.30 -17.83 9.06
CA SER A 119 4.51 -18.66 9.14
C SER A 119 4.24 -20.13 9.56
N TYR A 120 2.98 -20.50 9.79
CA TYR A 120 2.67 -21.88 10.28
C TYR A 120 3.09 -22.98 9.32
N THR A 121 3.28 -22.70 8.04
CA THR A 121 3.73 -23.69 7.04
C THR A 121 5.25 -23.78 6.90
N GLU A 122 6.01 -22.92 7.58
CA GLU A 122 7.47 -22.87 7.48
C GLU A 122 8.17 -23.89 8.40
N GLY A 123 7.42 -24.47 9.34
CA GLY A 123 7.92 -25.51 10.27
C GLY A 123 8.20 -26.84 9.58
N LYS A 124 9.26 -27.55 10.03
CA LYS A 124 9.69 -28.83 9.47
C LYS A 124 9.03 -30.06 10.12
N GLY A 125 7.99 -29.91 10.94
CA GLY A 125 7.38 -30.98 11.71
C GLY A 125 5.85 -30.95 11.71
N PRO A 126 5.21 -31.97 12.34
CA PRO A 126 3.76 -32.03 12.46
C PRO A 126 3.18 -31.05 13.49
N PHE A 127 4.04 -30.35 14.22
CA PHE A 127 3.65 -29.36 15.23
C PHE A 127 4.04 -27.97 14.82
N VAL A 128 3.17 -26.99 15.12
CA VAL A 128 3.43 -25.57 14.88
C VAL A 128 4.44 -25.06 15.92
N GLU A 129 5.57 -24.58 15.45
CA GLU A 129 6.61 -24.02 16.32
C GLU A 129 6.28 -22.56 16.68
N ARG A 130 5.99 -22.31 17.96
CA ARG A 130 5.57 -20.98 18.44
C ARG A 130 6.73 -20.06 18.81
N LYS A 131 7.93 -20.62 19.01
CA LYS A 131 9.08 -19.86 19.50
C LYS A 131 9.52 -18.74 18.53
N PRO A 132 9.70 -18.99 17.22
CA PRO A 132 10.06 -17.94 16.28
C PRO A 132 9.02 -16.81 16.20
N ALA A 133 7.74 -17.15 16.24
CA ALA A 133 6.65 -16.18 16.24
C ALA A 133 6.64 -15.31 17.51
N ARG A 134 6.97 -15.90 18.67
CA ARG A 134 7.10 -15.16 19.94
C ARG A 134 8.29 -14.21 19.91
N GLU A 135 9.44 -14.66 19.44
CA GLU A 135 10.64 -13.83 19.28
C GLU A 135 10.38 -12.66 18.32
N LEU A 136 9.67 -12.92 17.21
CA LEU A 136 9.26 -11.89 16.28
C LEU A 136 8.31 -10.87 16.93
N ALA A 137 7.29 -11.34 17.65
CA ALA A 137 6.36 -10.46 18.35
C ALA A 137 7.07 -9.56 19.37
N GLN A 138 8.00 -10.13 20.16
CA GLN A 138 8.80 -9.36 21.13
C GLN A 138 9.69 -8.33 20.44
N LYS A 139 10.37 -8.70 19.36
CA LYS A 139 11.17 -7.79 18.53
C LYS A 139 10.34 -6.63 17.99
N LEU A 140 9.11 -6.88 17.52
CA LEU A 140 8.22 -5.83 17.03
C LEU A 140 7.75 -4.90 18.15
N VAL A 141 7.48 -5.42 19.35
CA VAL A 141 7.12 -4.60 20.52
C VAL A 141 8.23 -3.58 20.82
N GLU A 142 9.48 -4.03 20.85
CA GLU A 142 10.64 -3.16 21.10
C GLU A 142 10.89 -2.18 19.94
N LYS A 143 10.97 -2.71 18.71
CA LYS A 143 11.32 -1.92 17.51
C LYS A 143 10.31 -0.83 17.19
N LEU A 144 9.01 -1.11 17.36
CA LEU A 144 7.91 -0.21 16.99
C LEU A 144 7.29 0.50 18.20
N ALA A 145 7.86 0.34 19.39
CA ALA A 145 7.33 0.86 20.64
C ALA A 145 5.82 0.54 20.78
N ILE A 146 5.46 -0.74 20.59
CA ILE A 146 4.06 -1.19 20.72
C ILE A 146 3.70 -1.25 22.20
N VAL A 147 2.64 -0.57 22.57
CA VAL A 147 2.11 -0.61 23.94
C VAL A 147 1.13 -1.77 24.07
N THR A 148 1.52 -2.78 24.83
CA THR A 148 0.70 -3.97 25.11
C THR A 148 1.06 -4.53 26.49
N PRO A 149 0.09 -5.14 27.22
CA PRO A 149 0.38 -5.86 28.46
C PRO A 149 1.26 -7.11 28.22
N GLY A 150 1.24 -7.66 27.01
CA GLY A 150 2.04 -8.82 26.63
C GLY A 150 1.71 -9.31 25.22
N VAL A 151 2.63 -10.07 24.63
CA VAL A 151 2.51 -10.56 23.24
C VAL A 151 1.40 -11.61 23.04
N ASP A 152 0.88 -12.17 24.12
CA ASP A 152 -0.27 -13.09 24.10
C ASP A 152 -1.61 -12.38 24.33
N THR A 153 -1.58 -11.08 24.67
CA THR A 153 -2.81 -10.28 24.86
C THR A 153 -3.55 -10.15 23.54
N PRO A 154 -4.88 -10.41 23.50
CA PRO A 154 -5.68 -10.22 22.31
C PRO A 154 -5.50 -8.84 21.69
N VAL A 155 -5.21 -8.77 20.37
CA VAL A 155 -4.91 -7.49 19.71
C VAL A 155 -6.09 -6.50 19.72
N ARG A 156 -7.33 -6.98 19.88
CA ARG A 156 -8.51 -6.11 20.05
C ARG A 156 -8.46 -5.23 21.30
N LEU A 157 -7.62 -5.55 22.28
CA LEU A 157 -7.42 -4.77 23.50
C LEU A 157 -6.34 -3.69 23.36
N MET A 158 -5.67 -3.64 22.22
CA MET A 158 -4.68 -2.61 21.91
C MET A 158 -5.37 -1.36 21.34
N SER A 159 -4.69 -0.21 21.42
CA SER A 159 -5.11 0.98 20.68
C SER A 159 -5.00 0.75 19.16
N GLY A 160 -5.77 1.51 18.38
CA GLY A 160 -5.74 1.40 16.92
C GLY A 160 -4.34 1.57 16.34
N GLY A 161 -3.55 2.50 16.87
CA GLY A 161 -2.16 2.71 16.45
C GLY A 161 -1.27 1.48 16.69
N ASN A 162 -1.42 0.83 17.83
CA ASN A 162 -0.66 -0.39 18.12
C ASN A 162 -1.09 -1.56 17.23
N VAL A 163 -2.39 -1.71 16.97
CA VAL A 163 -2.91 -2.71 16.01
C VAL A 163 -2.29 -2.51 14.62
N GLN A 164 -2.24 -1.28 14.13
CA GLN A 164 -1.65 -0.96 12.83
C GLN A 164 -0.15 -1.20 12.78
N LYS A 165 0.58 -0.87 13.86
CA LYS A 165 2.01 -1.22 13.99
C LYS A 165 2.25 -2.73 13.96
N VAL A 166 1.41 -3.53 14.62
CA VAL A 166 1.48 -5.01 14.57
C VAL A 166 1.26 -5.50 13.14
N LEU A 167 0.23 -5.02 12.47
CA LEU A 167 -0.11 -5.43 11.10
C LEU A 167 1.02 -5.10 10.13
N LEU A 168 1.45 -3.84 10.09
CA LEU A 168 2.51 -3.40 9.20
C LEU A 168 3.85 -4.05 9.54
N GLY A 169 4.18 -4.16 10.83
CA GLY A 169 5.42 -4.79 11.29
C GLY A 169 5.52 -6.26 10.88
N ARG A 170 4.44 -7.01 10.94
CA ARG A 170 4.38 -8.39 10.45
C ARG A 170 4.70 -8.49 8.95
N GLU A 171 4.14 -7.59 8.15
CA GLU A 171 4.41 -7.58 6.71
C GLU A 171 5.86 -7.19 6.39
N ILE A 172 6.40 -6.20 7.08
CA ILE A 172 7.79 -5.76 6.90
C ILE A 172 8.79 -6.85 7.28
N GLU A 173 8.56 -7.57 8.36
CA GLU A 173 9.47 -8.63 8.83
C GLU A 173 9.48 -9.86 7.91
N SER A 174 8.51 -10.01 7.00
CA SER A 174 8.57 -10.99 5.91
C SER A 174 9.60 -10.64 4.82
N SER A 175 10.29 -9.51 4.94
CA SER A 175 11.26 -8.99 3.97
C SER A 175 10.70 -8.93 2.54
N PRO A 176 9.61 -8.21 2.30
CA PRO A 176 8.98 -8.15 0.99
C PRO A 176 9.87 -7.40 0.00
N GLN A 177 9.72 -7.71 -1.28
CA GLN A 177 10.26 -6.91 -2.39
C GLN A 177 9.26 -5.84 -2.85
N VAL A 178 7.97 -6.16 -2.75
CA VAL A 178 6.86 -5.21 -2.97
C VAL A 178 5.97 -5.21 -1.74
N LEU A 179 5.76 -4.04 -1.16
CA LEU A 179 4.87 -3.82 -0.03
C LEU A 179 3.69 -2.96 -0.47
N ILE A 180 2.49 -3.52 -0.43
CA ILE A 180 1.26 -2.77 -0.65
C ILE A 180 0.70 -2.40 0.71
N THR A 181 0.51 -1.10 0.96
CA THR A 181 -0.08 -0.61 2.19
C THR A 181 -1.24 0.32 1.90
N ALA A 182 -2.43 -0.05 2.38
CA ALA A 182 -3.64 0.71 2.16
C ALA A 182 -4.17 1.26 3.49
N TYR A 183 -4.27 2.58 3.53
CA TYR A 183 -4.80 3.35 4.67
C TYR A 183 -4.06 3.10 6.01
N PRO A 184 -2.73 2.99 6.01
CA PRO A 184 -1.97 2.51 7.18
C PRO A 184 -2.02 3.47 8.38
N VAL A 185 -2.42 4.72 8.17
CA VAL A 185 -2.53 5.74 9.22
C VAL A 185 -3.97 6.13 9.54
N ARG A 186 -4.95 5.44 8.99
CA ARG A 186 -6.37 5.75 9.20
C ARG A 186 -6.73 5.77 10.68
N GLY A 187 -7.20 6.93 11.16
CA GLY A 187 -7.63 7.13 12.55
C GLY A 187 -6.51 7.05 13.59
N LEU A 188 -5.26 7.29 13.19
CA LEU A 188 -4.14 7.46 14.10
C LEU A 188 -3.96 8.92 14.51
N ASP A 189 -3.33 9.11 15.66
CA ASP A 189 -2.75 10.40 16.03
C ASP A 189 -1.52 10.73 15.16
N ILE A 190 -1.13 12.00 15.18
CA ILE A 190 -0.03 12.52 14.35
C ILE A 190 1.27 11.77 14.61
N ASN A 191 1.65 11.55 15.86
CA ASN A 191 2.92 10.90 16.20
C ASN A 191 2.97 9.44 15.70
N SER A 192 1.88 8.70 15.89
CA SER A 192 1.74 7.33 15.38
C SER A 192 1.80 7.29 13.86
N SER A 193 1.21 8.28 13.17
CA SER A 193 1.27 8.39 11.72
C SER A 193 2.69 8.59 11.21
N TYR A 194 3.46 9.49 11.83
CA TYR A 194 4.87 9.69 11.45
C TYR A 194 5.72 8.44 11.66
N THR A 195 5.49 7.67 12.72
CA THR A 195 6.16 6.38 12.91
C THR A 195 5.92 5.43 11.72
N ILE A 196 4.70 5.40 11.18
CA ILE A 196 4.36 4.60 10.00
C ILE A 196 5.09 5.13 8.75
N TYR A 197 5.13 6.44 8.54
CA TYR A 197 5.85 7.02 7.39
C TYR A 197 7.35 6.73 7.44
N ASP A 198 7.96 6.81 8.61
CA ASP A 198 9.37 6.46 8.82
C ASP A 198 9.64 5.00 8.49
N LEU A 199 8.75 4.07 8.90
CA LEU A 199 8.84 2.66 8.56
C LEU A 199 8.77 2.42 7.04
N LEU A 200 7.89 3.12 6.34
CA LEU A 200 7.78 3.01 4.88
C LEU A 200 9.03 3.55 4.18
N ASN A 201 9.57 4.67 4.66
CA ASN A 201 10.82 5.22 4.16
C ASN A 201 12.03 4.30 4.44
N GLU A 202 12.07 3.61 5.59
CA GLU A 202 13.08 2.59 5.84
C GLU A 202 12.99 1.42 4.83
N GLN A 203 11.78 0.98 4.48
CA GLN A 203 11.60 -0.04 3.45
C GLN A 203 12.09 0.45 2.08
N LYS A 204 11.74 1.66 1.69
CA LYS A 204 12.24 2.30 0.48
C LYS A 204 13.77 2.33 0.44
N LYS A 205 14.43 2.77 1.51
CA LYS A 205 15.89 2.80 1.63
C LYS A 205 16.54 1.41 1.45
N LYS A 206 15.82 0.34 1.79
CA LYS A 206 16.24 -1.07 1.56
C LYS A 206 15.98 -1.57 0.14
N GLY A 207 15.42 -0.74 -0.73
CA GLY A 207 15.11 -1.10 -2.12
C GLY A 207 13.72 -1.72 -2.30
N VAL A 208 12.88 -1.76 -1.27
CA VAL A 208 11.49 -2.24 -1.39
C VAL A 208 10.67 -1.27 -2.22
N ALA A 209 9.87 -1.80 -3.16
CA ALA A 209 8.86 -1.03 -3.86
C ALA A 209 7.59 -0.95 -2.98
N VAL A 210 7.14 0.26 -2.67
CA VAL A 210 5.99 0.50 -1.79
C VAL A 210 4.86 1.12 -2.58
N ILE A 211 3.69 0.48 -2.58
CA ILE A 211 2.44 1.08 -3.06
C ILE A 211 1.70 1.60 -1.82
N TYR A 212 1.54 2.91 -1.72
CA TYR A 212 0.88 3.59 -0.61
C TYR A 212 -0.47 4.14 -1.05
N ILE A 213 -1.55 3.61 -0.51
CA ILE A 213 -2.91 4.11 -0.73
C ILE A 213 -3.33 4.91 0.50
N GLY A 214 -3.64 6.19 0.31
CA GLY A 214 -4.02 7.11 1.38
C GLY A 214 -5.12 8.06 0.98
N GLU A 215 -5.68 8.76 1.97
CA GLU A 215 -6.78 9.73 1.81
C GLU A 215 -6.28 11.17 1.84
N ASP A 216 -5.16 11.43 2.50
CA ASP A 216 -4.60 12.77 2.68
C ASP A 216 -3.63 13.11 1.54
N LEU A 217 -4.00 14.11 0.74
CA LEU A 217 -3.21 14.56 -0.41
C LEU A 217 -1.87 15.19 0.00
N ASP A 218 -1.80 15.85 1.16
CA ASP A 218 -0.53 16.42 1.65
C ASP A 218 0.46 15.31 1.97
N VAL A 219 -0.01 14.27 2.64
CA VAL A 219 0.81 13.09 2.93
C VAL A 219 1.24 12.39 1.64
N LEU A 220 0.31 12.19 0.70
CA LEU A 220 0.62 11.58 -0.59
C LEU A 220 1.70 12.37 -1.35
N LEU A 221 1.61 13.70 -1.37
CA LEU A 221 2.58 14.58 -2.01
C LEU A 221 3.94 14.57 -1.31
N GLU A 222 3.97 14.54 0.03
CA GLU A 222 5.22 14.56 0.79
C GLU A 222 5.94 13.20 0.80
N LEU A 223 5.19 12.10 0.93
CA LEU A 223 5.74 10.75 1.10
C LEU A 223 6.13 10.08 -0.22
N SER A 224 5.34 10.30 -1.28
CA SER A 224 5.47 9.55 -2.53
C SER A 224 6.51 10.12 -3.48
N ASP A 225 7.13 9.28 -4.30
CA ASP A 225 7.96 9.71 -5.42
C ASP A 225 7.10 10.07 -6.64
N ARG A 226 6.13 9.23 -6.94
CA ARG A 226 5.11 9.46 -7.98
C ARG A 226 3.72 9.20 -7.41
N LEU A 227 2.73 9.81 -8.01
CA LEU A 227 1.32 9.61 -7.70
C LEU A 227 0.58 9.04 -8.89
N MET A 228 -0.15 7.96 -8.66
CA MET A 228 -1.17 7.44 -9.55
C MET A 228 -2.54 7.88 -9.07
N VAL A 229 -3.36 8.41 -9.95
CA VAL A 229 -4.71 8.86 -9.61
C VAL A 229 -5.72 7.90 -10.21
N LEU A 230 -6.59 7.35 -9.36
CA LEU A 230 -7.75 6.54 -9.75
C LEU A 230 -9.00 7.39 -9.72
N CYS A 231 -9.78 7.30 -10.80
CA CYS A 231 -11.10 7.90 -10.89
C CYS A 231 -12.03 6.93 -11.65
N HIS A 232 -13.16 6.58 -11.02
CA HIS A 232 -14.15 5.67 -11.62
C HIS A 232 -13.50 4.43 -12.24
N VAL A 233 -12.71 3.71 -11.45
CA VAL A 233 -12.02 2.44 -11.78
C VAL A 233 -10.96 2.54 -12.89
N LYS A 234 -10.60 3.75 -13.29
CA LYS A 234 -9.55 4.04 -14.29
C LYS A 234 -8.41 4.84 -13.71
N VAL A 235 -7.25 4.76 -14.33
CA VAL A 235 -6.10 5.65 -14.05
C VAL A 235 -6.20 6.88 -14.94
N THR A 236 -6.34 8.06 -14.33
CA THR A 236 -6.32 9.34 -15.06
C THR A 236 -4.90 9.83 -15.33
N GLY A 237 -3.92 9.28 -14.62
CA GLY A 237 -2.51 9.52 -14.89
C GLY A 237 -1.60 9.07 -13.75
N VAL A 238 -0.31 9.05 -14.07
CA VAL A 238 0.79 8.86 -13.10
C VAL A 238 1.72 10.05 -13.25
N VAL A 239 1.95 10.78 -12.16
CA VAL A 239 2.65 12.06 -12.15
C VAL A 239 3.77 12.09 -11.11
N ASP A 240 4.76 12.96 -11.29
CA ASP A 240 5.83 13.18 -10.31
C ASP A 240 5.28 13.97 -9.12
N ALA A 241 5.42 13.43 -7.91
CA ALA A 241 4.93 14.05 -6.70
C ALA A 241 5.65 15.36 -6.32
N LYS A 242 6.87 15.59 -6.87
CA LYS A 242 7.63 16.83 -6.61
C LYS A 242 7.13 18.03 -7.42
N THR A 243 6.47 17.77 -8.55
CA THR A 243 6.10 18.81 -9.53
C THR A 243 4.60 19.04 -9.63
N VAL A 244 3.78 18.04 -9.28
CA VAL A 244 2.33 18.14 -9.35
C VAL A 244 1.76 18.95 -8.18
N THR A 245 0.71 19.73 -8.42
CA THR A 245 -0.01 20.47 -7.38
C THR A 245 -1.24 19.70 -6.87
N LYS A 246 -1.75 20.12 -5.70
CA LYS A 246 -3.01 19.56 -5.18
C LYS A 246 -4.20 19.78 -6.10
N GLU A 247 -4.25 20.97 -6.72
CA GLU A 247 -5.30 21.35 -7.66
C GLU A 247 -5.30 20.42 -8.87
N GLN A 248 -4.11 20.14 -9.42
CA GLN A 248 -3.94 19.21 -10.53
C GLN A 248 -4.39 17.79 -10.18
N ILE A 249 -4.02 17.30 -8.99
CA ILE A 249 -4.50 16.00 -8.51
C ILE A 249 -6.02 16.02 -8.32
N GLY A 250 -6.56 17.10 -7.76
CA GLY A 250 -8.00 17.26 -7.60
C GLY A 250 -8.76 17.17 -8.94
N LEU A 251 -8.26 17.81 -9.98
CA LEU A 251 -8.82 17.70 -11.33
C LEU A 251 -8.75 16.26 -11.86
N MET A 252 -7.61 15.58 -11.69
CA MET A 252 -7.46 14.19 -12.09
C MET A 252 -8.41 13.26 -11.31
N MET A 253 -8.66 13.54 -10.04
CA MET A 253 -9.62 12.78 -9.21
C MET A 253 -11.07 12.95 -9.65
N THR A 254 -11.38 14.01 -10.43
CA THR A 254 -12.70 14.23 -11.03
C THR A 254 -12.81 13.70 -12.46
N GLY A 255 -11.75 13.14 -13.01
CA GLY A 255 -11.73 12.46 -14.29
C GLY A 255 -10.92 13.16 -15.40
N ALA A 256 -10.32 14.33 -15.12
CA ALA A 256 -9.42 14.95 -16.07
C ALA A 256 -8.15 14.12 -16.27
N GLU A 257 -7.74 13.93 -17.51
CA GLU A 257 -6.45 13.29 -17.82
C GLU A 257 -5.29 14.18 -17.34
N ALA A 258 -4.17 13.56 -16.95
CA ALA A 258 -3.00 14.28 -16.43
C ALA A 258 -2.55 15.43 -17.33
N ALA A 259 -2.54 15.22 -18.65
CA ALA A 259 -2.16 16.24 -19.62
C ALA A 259 -3.12 17.44 -19.65
N GLU A 260 -4.39 17.24 -19.39
CA GLU A 260 -5.41 18.32 -19.31
C GLU A 260 -5.26 19.09 -17.99
N ALA A 261 -5.14 18.39 -16.86
CA ALA A 261 -4.94 18.99 -15.56
C ALA A 261 -3.70 19.90 -15.50
N MET A 262 -2.61 19.51 -16.18
CA MET A 262 -1.40 20.32 -16.27
C MET A 262 -1.59 21.60 -17.10
N LYS A 263 -2.45 21.60 -18.12
CA LYS A 263 -2.73 22.77 -18.98
C LYS A 263 -3.65 23.78 -18.31
N GLU A 264 -4.70 23.33 -17.61
CA GLU A 264 -5.68 24.20 -16.98
C GLU A 264 -5.04 25.08 -15.90
N THR A 265 -4.15 24.52 -15.08
CA THR A 265 -3.43 25.30 -14.07
C THR A 265 -2.43 26.29 -14.67
N SER A 266 -1.76 25.94 -15.76
CA SER A 266 -0.86 26.87 -16.48
C SER A 266 -1.63 28.06 -17.12
N GLY A 267 -2.86 27.83 -17.55
CA GLY A 267 -3.73 28.86 -18.11
C GLY A 267 -4.27 29.85 -17.05
N GLN A 268 -4.52 29.38 -15.85
CA GLN A 268 -4.96 30.23 -14.73
C GLN A 268 -3.84 31.13 -14.19
N GLU A 269 -2.59 30.64 -14.14
CA GLU A 269 -1.43 31.45 -13.75
C GLU A 269 -1.18 32.61 -14.76
N LEU A 270 -1.32 32.35 -16.05
CA LEU A 270 -1.16 33.38 -17.10
C LEU A 270 -2.26 34.45 -17.07
N SER A 271 -3.48 34.13 -16.63
CA SER A 271 -4.56 35.10 -16.51
C SER A 271 -4.48 35.94 -15.24
N ALA A 272 -3.91 35.38 -14.14
CA ALA A 272 -3.73 36.11 -12.88
C ALA A 272 -2.58 37.14 -12.92
N ASP A 273 -1.61 36.97 -13.82
CA ASP A 273 -0.49 37.89 -14.03
C ASP A 273 -0.85 39.05 -15.01
N GLN A 274 -1.96 38.95 -15.75
CA GLN A 274 -2.41 40.02 -16.65
C GLN A 274 -3.34 41.05 -15.99
N ASP A 275 -3.82 40.77 -14.78
CA ASP A 275 -4.70 41.67 -13.99
C ASP A 275 -3.95 42.40 -12.84
N LYS A 276 -2.64 42.43 -12.87
CA LYS A 276 -1.78 43.28 -12.03
C LYS A 276 -1.09 44.34 -12.90
#